data_d20385a7107df8373a9ef5bbfe458683
#
_entry.id   d20385a7107df8373a9ef5bbfe458683
#
_cell.length_a   1.000
_cell.length_b   1.000
_cell.length_c   1.000
_cell.angle_alpha   90.00
_cell.angle_beta   90.00
_cell.angle_gamma   90.00
#
_symmetry.space_group_name_H-M   'P 1'
#
loop_
_entity.id
_entity.type
_entity.pdbx_description
1 polymer ?
#
loop_
_entity_poly.entity_id
_entity_poly.type
_entity_poly.pdbx_seq_one_letter_code
_entity_poly.pdbx_strand_id
1 'polypeptide(L)'
;MRILFVTWAWPSHLYAMVPVAWACRAAGHDVLVASQPELTGTILGTGLPAAPVGGDVDAAAVFREIALPPPATERRPAPGGPRVLGLLTTLAEAMTDDLVELGRNWRADLIVFEPTAFAGPLAAAALGVPAVRHLYGTDLLSAAGRFLPDALGPLCEKLGIAAVDPFGAATLDPCPPGLQVPVGSRRLPVRYVPYNGPGLLPAPPPATPPGRPLVCVTWGTTLSRLDPGLFLAGQAARAIGGLDVDVLLAVTPAQRGLLGPLPAGTRVAESAPLHLLAPGCDLVVAHGGAGTLLTALAHGLPQVLVPRLPDHVRHSARLGEAGAGVVLPAEEAAPEAIRDAVAGVLASPGHRDAAERLRREMHGQPAPAGVVPELELIAAGGTPS
;
A
#
# COMPACT_ATOMS: atom_id res chain seq x y z
N MET A 1 17.05 15.48 -14.50
CA MET A 1 15.71 16.09 -14.25
C MET A 1 15.39 16.14 -12.76
N ARG A 2 14.44 16.99 -12.40
CA ARG A 2 13.92 17.14 -11.05
C ARG A 2 12.57 16.46 -10.95
N ILE A 3 12.50 15.38 -10.16
CA ILE A 3 11.31 14.54 -10.04
C ILE A 3 10.69 14.74 -8.66
N LEU A 4 9.47 15.23 -8.63
CA LEU A 4 8.71 15.44 -7.41
C LEU A 4 7.78 14.25 -7.16
N PHE A 5 8.06 13.46 -6.12
CA PHE A 5 7.17 12.40 -5.65
C PHE A 5 6.14 12.96 -4.68
N VAL A 6 4.87 12.62 -4.88
CA VAL A 6 3.75 13.19 -4.11
C VAL A 6 2.93 12.09 -3.47
N THR A 7 2.76 12.18 -2.16
CA THR A 7 1.87 11.32 -1.37
C THR A 7 1.28 12.14 -0.23
N TRP A 8 0.10 11.78 0.25
CA TRP A 8 -0.40 12.34 1.51
C TRP A 8 0.17 11.57 2.70
N ALA A 9 -0.06 12.04 3.94
CA ALA A 9 0.61 11.55 5.15
C ALA A 9 0.20 10.12 5.56
N TRP A 10 0.53 9.14 4.70
CA TRP A 10 0.25 7.72 4.93
C TRP A 10 1.47 6.85 4.60
N PRO A 11 2.16 6.29 5.62
CA PRO A 11 3.43 5.59 5.41
C PRO A 11 3.39 4.45 4.39
N SER A 12 2.31 3.64 4.35
CA SER A 12 2.22 2.51 3.43
C SER A 12 2.13 2.93 1.95
N HIS A 13 1.60 4.12 1.64
CA HIS A 13 1.56 4.67 0.28
C HIS A 13 2.94 5.17 -0.14
N LEU A 14 3.65 5.88 0.75
CA LEU A 14 5.03 6.29 0.52
C LEU A 14 5.93 5.09 0.22
N TYR A 15 5.87 4.04 1.04
CA TYR A 15 6.80 2.91 0.94
C TYR A 15 6.75 2.20 -0.41
N ALA A 16 5.60 2.18 -1.08
CA ALA A 16 5.48 1.61 -2.41
C ALA A 16 6.31 2.35 -3.47
N MET A 17 6.45 3.69 -3.33
CA MET A 17 7.17 4.54 -4.30
C MET A 17 8.69 4.61 -4.03
N VAL A 18 9.12 4.30 -2.81
CA VAL A 18 10.53 4.47 -2.38
C VAL A 18 11.53 3.77 -3.30
N PRO A 19 11.33 2.52 -3.74
CA PRO A 19 12.29 1.85 -4.63
C PRO A 19 12.48 2.55 -5.98
N VAL A 20 11.41 3.12 -6.55
CA VAL A 20 11.50 3.89 -7.80
C VAL A 20 12.18 5.24 -7.55
N ALA A 21 11.89 5.90 -6.44
CA ALA A 21 12.54 7.15 -6.07
C ALA A 21 14.06 6.96 -5.85
N TRP A 22 14.47 5.87 -5.22
CA TRP A 22 15.89 5.51 -5.10
C TRP A 22 16.55 5.24 -6.46
N ALA A 23 15.83 4.54 -7.36
CA ALA A 23 16.32 4.26 -8.71
C ALA A 23 16.55 5.56 -9.51
N CYS A 24 15.62 6.51 -9.44
CA CYS A 24 15.78 7.83 -10.06
C CYS A 24 16.98 8.59 -9.49
N ARG A 25 17.18 8.56 -8.17
CA ARG A 25 18.37 9.18 -7.56
C ARG A 25 19.67 8.50 -7.99
N ALA A 26 19.69 7.17 -8.03
CA ALA A 26 20.85 6.40 -8.47
C ALA A 26 21.21 6.66 -9.96
N ALA A 27 20.20 7.00 -10.78
CA ALA A 27 20.39 7.42 -12.17
C ALA A 27 20.86 8.89 -12.33
N GLY A 28 21.05 9.62 -11.22
CA GLY A 28 21.57 11.00 -11.25
C GLY A 28 20.48 12.08 -11.31
N HIS A 29 19.23 11.73 -11.03
CA HIS A 29 18.16 12.73 -10.96
C HIS A 29 18.03 13.36 -9.57
N ASP A 30 17.60 14.61 -9.53
CA ASP A 30 17.18 15.26 -8.31
C ASP A 30 15.79 14.74 -7.93
N VAL A 31 15.67 14.17 -6.74
CA VAL A 31 14.40 13.61 -6.23
C VAL A 31 14.02 14.30 -4.95
N LEU A 32 12.76 14.73 -4.85
CA LEU A 32 12.17 15.32 -3.65
C LEU A 32 10.82 14.63 -3.38
N VAL A 33 10.50 14.36 -2.12
CA VAL A 33 9.21 13.77 -1.74
C VAL A 33 8.39 14.83 -1.00
N ALA A 34 7.25 15.20 -1.59
CA ALA A 34 6.31 16.15 -1.01
C ALA A 34 5.16 15.41 -0.33
N SER A 35 4.85 15.82 0.89
CA SER A 35 3.74 15.32 1.70
C SER A 35 3.41 16.30 2.82
N GLN A 36 2.31 16.06 3.52
CA GLN A 36 1.97 16.83 4.71
C GLN A 36 3.04 16.66 5.81
N PRO A 37 3.16 17.64 6.73
CA PRO A 37 4.22 17.69 7.75
C PRO A 37 4.35 16.41 8.60
N GLU A 38 3.24 15.75 8.96
CA GLU A 38 3.23 14.53 9.76
C GLU A 38 4.10 13.41 9.15
N LEU A 39 4.24 13.34 7.83
CA LEU A 39 5.03 12.30 7.17
C LEU A 39 6.53 12.61 7.07
N THR A 40 6.98 13.82 7.39
CA THR A 40 8.36 14.28 7.19
C THR A 40 9.38 13.31 7.78
N GLY A 41 9.20 12.90 9.05
CA GLY A 41 10.11 11.97 9.71
C GLY A 41 10.18 10.59 9.02
N THR A 42 9.04 10.12 8.53
CA THR A 42 8.96 8.85 7.77
C THR A 42 9.70 8.95 6.44
N ILE A 43 9.55 10.06 5.70
CA ILE A 43 10.27 10.30 4.44
C ILE A 43 11.77 10.32 4.69
N LEU A 44 12.24 11.10 5.67
CA LEU A 44 13.66 11.17 6.02
C LEU A 44 14.23 9.81 6.42
N GLY A 45 13.44 8.98 7.11
CA GLY A 45 13.80 7.60 7.45
C GLY A 45 14.02 6.69 6.25
N THR A 46 13.56 7.05 5.05
CA THR A 46 13.83 6.32 3.79
C THR A 46 15.16 6.74 3.13
N GLY A 47 15.82 7.76 3.63
CA GLY A 47 17.00 8.37 2.99
C GLY A 47 16.65 9.31 1.82
N LEU A 48 15.37 9.62 1.61
CA LEU A 48 14.93 10.59 0.61
C LEU A 48 14.73 11.98 1.25
N PRO A 49 15.00 13.08 0.53
CA PRO A 49 14.72 14.42 1.01
C PRO A 49 13.21 14.69 1.04
N ALA A 50 12.73 15.31 2.12
CA ALA A 50 11.35 15.65 2.33
C ALA A 50 11.07 17.13 2.07
N ALA A 51 9.91 17.42 1.48
CA ALA A 51 9.34 18.77 1.39
C ALA A 51 7.93 18.75 2.02
N PRO A 52 7.76 19.29 3.22
CA PRO A 52 6.42 19.44 3.80
C PRO A 52 5.59 20.45 3.00
N VAL A 53 4.35 20.06 2.65
CA VAL A 53 3.39 20.88 1.90
C VAL A 53 2.01 20.79 2.54
N GLY A 54 1.33 21.90 2.61
CA GLY A 54 -0.01 22.00 3.19
C GLY A 54 -0.04 21.77 4.70
N GLY A 55 -1.25 21.62 5.22
CA GLY A 55 -1.52 21.31 6.63
C GLY A 55 -1.85 19.81 6.82
N ASP A 56 -1.62 19.31 8.03
CA ASP A 56 -2.03 17.96 8.40
C ASP A 56 -3.56 17.84 8.43
N VAL A 57 -4.06 16.73 7.92
CA VAL A 57 -5.48 16.34 7.93
C VAL A 57 -5.62 15.06 8.73
N ASP A 58 -6.53 15.02 9.70
CA ASP A 58 -6.81 13.78 10.44
C ASP A 58 -7.54 12.76 9.55
N ALA A 59 -6.77 12.18 8.62
CA ALA A 59 -7.27 11.13 7.73
C ALA A 59 -7.74 9.90 8.52
N ALA A 60 -7.18 9.63 9.71
CA ALA A 60 -7.59 8.51 10.54
C ALA A 60 -9.02 8.70 11.07
N ALA A 61 -9.41 9.91 11.45
CA ALA A 61 -10.78 10.22 11.87
C ALA A 61 -11.78 9.93 10.74
N VAL A 62 -11.50 10.38 9.51
CA VAL A 62 -12.39 10.17 8.36
C VAL A 62 -12.44 8.68 7.95
N PHE A 63 -11.29 7.99 7.94
CA PHE A 63 -11.28 6.54 7.67
C PHE A 63 -12.04 5.75 8.73
N ARG A 64 -12.05 6.20 9.98
CA ARG A 64 -12.82 5.57 11.05
C ARG A 64 -14.32 5.61 10.76
N GLU A 65 -14.83 6.72 10.24
CA GLU A 65 -16.23 6.85 9.81
C GLU A 65 -16.59 5.93 8.63
N ILE A 66 -15.62 5.65 7.74
CA ILE A 66 -15.79 4.74 6.60
C ILE A 66 -15.71 3.28 7.05
N ALA A 67 -14.74 2.95 7.90
CA ALA A 67 -14.48 1.59 8.36
C ALA A 67 -15.48 1.09 9.40
N LEU A 68 -16.02 2.02 10.20
CA LEU A 68 -17.04 1.78 11.23
C LEU A 68 -18.32 2.56 10.87
N PRO A 69 -19.07 2.13 9.82
CA PRO A 69 -20.26 2.85 9.42
C PRO A 69 -21.27 2.90 10.59
N PRO A 70 -22.01 4.01 10.70
CA PRO A 70 -23.05 4.15 11.70
C PRO A 70 -24.09 3.01 11.57
N PRO A 71 -24.84 2.72 12.65
CA PRO A 71 -25.90 1.72 12.63
C PRO A 71 -26.81 1.88 11.41
N ALA A 72 -27.36 0.79 10.89
CA ALA A 72 -28.17 0.78 9.66
C ALA A 72 -29.36 1.76 9.70
N THR A 73 -29.84 2.10 10.90
CA THR A 73 -30.91 3.08 11.15
C THR A 73 -30.51 4.53 10.86
N GLU A 74 -29.22 4.84 10.81
CA GLU A 74 -28.68 6.19 10.57
C GLU A 74 -28.08 6.37 9.18
N ARG A 75 -28.11 5.33 8.35
CA ARG A 75 -27.55 5.38 6.99
C ARG A 75 -28.44 6.24 6.08
N ARG A 76 -28.02 7.51 5.87
CA ARG A 76 -28.54 8.31 4.76
C ARG A 76 -27.79 7.92 3.47
N PRO A 77 -28.50 7.75 2.33
CA PRO A 77 -27.84 7.68 1.03
C PRO A 77 -27.01 8.94 0.85
N ALA A 78 -25.69 8.80 0.66
CA ALA A 78 -24.84 9.94 0.34
C ALA A 78 -25.12 10.32 -1.12
N PRO A 79 -25.61 11.54 -1.42
CA PRO A 79 -25.61 12.02 -2.79
C PRO A 79 -24.14 12.26 -3.21
N GLY A 80 -23.73 11.71 -4.37
CA GLY A 80 -22.51 12.14 -5.02
C GLY A 80 -21.28 11.24 -4.93
N GLY A 81 -21.40 9.93 -4.97
CA GLY A 81 -20.24 9.05 -5.15
C GLY A 81 -19.68 8.43 -3.86
N PRO A 82 -18.57 7.68 -3.94
CA PRO A 82 -17.95 7.03 -2.78
C PRO A 82 -17.48 8.05 -1.74
N ARG A 83 -17.83 7.87 -0.46
CA ARG A 83 -17.43 8.77 0.65
C ARG A 83 -15.92 8.99 0.73
N VAL A 84 -15.13 8.03 0.30
CA VAL A 84 -13.67 8.14 0.25
C VAL A 84 -13.21 9.28 -0.66
N LEU A 85 -13.95 9.63 -1.71
CA LEU A 85 -13.57 10.75 -2.59
C LEU A 85 -13.61 12.09 -1.87
N GLY A 86 -14.56 12.29 -0.95
CA GLY A 86 -14.60 13.51 -0.12
C GLY A 86 -13.33 13.68 0.72
N LEU A 87 -12.83 12.61 1.35
CA LEU A 87 -11.55 12.66 2.05
C LEU A 87 -10.40 12.99 1.09
N LEU A 88 -10.33 12.29 -0.05
CA LEU A 88 -9.22 12.46 -0.98
C LEU A 88 -9.19 13.87 -1.61
N THR A 89 -10.37 14.50 -1.82
CA THR A 89 -10.44 15.90 -2.26
C THR A 89 -10.03 16.87 -1.15
N THR A 90 -10.41 16.62 0.11
CA THR A 90 -9.94 17.42 1.26
C THR A 90 -8.41 17.36 1.41
N LEU A 91 -7.81 16.17 1.27
CA LEU A 91 -6.35 16.01 1.28
C LEU A 91 -5.70 16.75 0.11
N ALA A 92 -6.30 16.67 -1.09
CA ALA A 92 -5.80 17.39 -2.25
C ALA A 92 -5.88 18.90 -2.04
N GLU A 93 -7.00 19.41 -1.53
CA GLU A 93 -7.18 20.83 -1.25
C GLU A 93 -6.14 21.36 -0.25
N ALA A 94 -5.86 20.59 0.81
CA ALA A 94 -4.88 20.96 1.83
C ALA A 94 -3.44 21.06 1.30
N MET A 95 -3.10 20.38 0.20
CA MET A 95 -1.73 20.25 -0.29
C MET A 95 -1.45 21.03 -1.58
N THR A 96 -2.47 21.26 -2.42
CA THR A 96 -2.25 21.64 -3.83
C THR A 96 -1.57 22.99 -3.99
N ASP A 97 -1.97 24.02 -3.26
CA ASP A 97 -1.43 25.38 -3.40
C ASP A 97 0.08 25.39 -3.12
N ASP A 98 0.49 24.85 -1.97
CA ASP A 98 1.90 24.75 -1.57
C ASP A 98 2.70 23.86 -2.51
N LEU A 99 2.08 22.77 -3.03
CA LEU A 99 2.71 21.88 -3.98
C LEU A 99 2.99 22.56 -5.33
N VAL A 100 2.06 23.40 -5.81
CA VAL A 100 2.27 24.21 -7.02
C VAL A 100 3.40 25.22 -6.80
N GLU A 101 3.42 25.91 -5.64
CA GLU A 101 4.48 26.83 -5.30
C GLU A 101 5.85 26.14 -5.22
N LEU A 102 5.92 25.01 -4.51
CA LEU A 102 7.12 24.17 -4.43
C LEU A 102 7.60 23.75 -5.81
N GLY A 103 6.70 23.17 -6.63
CA GLY A 103 7.05 22.68 -7.96
C GLY A 103 7.57 23.78 -8.89
N ARG A 104 7.01 24.97 -8.80
CA ARG A 104 7.46 26.17 -9.55
C ARG A 104 8.85 26.62 -9.10
N ASN A 105 9.04 26.79 -7.79
CA ASN A 105 10.30 27.28 -7.22
C ASN A 105 11.44 26.28 -7.40
N TRP A 106 11.14 25.00 -7.25
CA TRP A 106 12.10 23.90 -7.44
C TRP A 106 12.27 23.54 -8.92
N ARG A 107 11.40 24.01 -9.83
CA ARG A 107 11.39 23.74 -11.27
C ARG A 107 11.29 22.25 -11.53
N ALA A 108 10.24 21.63 -11.03
CA ALA A 108 9.96 20.21 -11.26
C ALA A 108 9.77 19.93 -12.76
N ASP A 109 10.42 18.88 -13.28
CA ASP A 109 10.28 18.41 -14.66
C ASP A 109 9.21 17.33 -14.78
N LEU A 110 8.93 16.61 -13.70
CA LEU A 110 8.00 15.47 -13.63
C LEU A 110 7.42 15.35 -12.23
N ILE A 111 6.12 15.05 -12.13
CA ILE A 111 5.47 14.69 -10.88
C ILE A 111 5.11 13.20 -10.91
N VAL A 112 5.60 12.41 -9.94
CA VAL A 112 5.18 11.03 -9.69
C VAL A 112 4.30 11.00 -8.44
N PHE A 113 3.08 10.50 -8.54
CA PHE A 113 2.11 10.55 -7.45
C PHE A 113 1.47 9.19 -7.16
N GLU A 114 1.18 8.91 -5.90
CA GLU A 114 0.41 7.72 -5.55
C GLU A 114 -1.08 7.92 -5.88
N PRO A 115 -1.86 6.85 -6.15
CA PRO A 115 -3.17 6.97 -6.79
C PRO A 115 -4.18 7.87 -6.09
N THR A 116 -4.06 8.05 -4.78
CA THR A 116 -5.02 8.78 -3.97
C THR A 116 -4.57 10.21 -3.63
N ALA A 117 -3.34 10.60 -4.02
CA ALA A 117 -2.79 11.95 -3.83
C ALA A 117 -3.13 12.86 -5.01
N PHE A 118 -4.39 13.26 -5.13
CA PHE A 118 -4.86 14.09 -6.25
C PHE A 118 -4.20 15.47 -6.34
N ALA A 119 -3.56 15.95 -5.27
CA ALA A 119 -2.72 17.14 -5.35
C ALA A 119 -1.61 16.99 -6.41
N GLY A 120 -1.10 15.78 -6.64
CA GLY A 120 -0.05 15.49 -7.64
C GLY A 120 -0.47 15.86 -9.06
N PRO A 121 -1.51 15.24 -9.65
CA PRO A 121 -1.95 15.56 -11.00
C PRO A 121 -2.50 17.00 -11.13
N LEU A 122 -3.14 17.55 -10.09
CA LEU A 122 -3.60 18.95 -10.08
C LEU A 122 -2.42 19.92 -10.17
N ALA A 123 -1.38 19.71 -9.36
CA ALA A 123 -0.18 20.54 -9.42
C ALA A 123 0.57 20.39 -10.75
N ALA A 124 0.66 19.16 -11.27
CA ALA A 124 1.27 18.92 -12.58
C ALA A 124 0.56 19.71 -13.70
N ALA A 125 -0.77 19.67 -13.74
CA ALA A 125 -1.57 20.42 -14.70
C ALA A 125 -1.37 21.93 -14.57
N ALA A 126 -1.35 22.47 -13.33
CA ALA A 126 -1.13 23.89 -13.06
C ALA A 126 0.29 24.36 -13.40
N LEU A 127 1.28 23.46 -13.37
CA LEU A 127 2.68 23.72 -13.74
C LEU A 127 2.97 23.48 -15.21
N GLY A 128 2.09 22.79 -15.93
CA GLY A 128 2.34 22.38 -17.31
C GLY A 128 3.41 21.29 -17.46
N VAL A 129 3.60 20.45 -16.43
CA VAL A 129 4.55 19.33 -16.44
C VAL A 129 3.79 17.99 -16.46
N PRO A 130 4.39 16.91 -17.00
CA PRO A 130 3.73 15.60 -16.99
C PRO A 130 3.59 15.05 -15.57
N ALA A 131 2.53 14.22 -15.39
CA ALA A 131 2.29 13.46 -14.19
C ALA A 131 2.31 11.96 -14.49
N VAL A 132 2.92 11.15 -13.61
CA VAL A 132 2.93 9.69 -13.67
C VAL A 132 2.38 9.14 -12.37
N ARG A 133 1.35 8.30 -12.47
CA ARG A 133 0.74 7.65 -11.32
C ARG A 133 1.53 6.40 -10.92
N HIS A 134 1.82 6.21 -9.65
CA HIS A 134 2.50 5.03 -9.11
C HIS A 134 1.55 4.25 -8.20
N LEU A 135 1.11 3.07 -8.62
CA LEU A 135 0.24 2.21 -7.82
C LEU A 135 0.99 1.63 -6.60
N TYR A 136 0.25 1.40 -5.52
CA TYR A 136 0.75 0.67 -4.33
C TYR A 136 0.15 -0.73 -4.20
N GLY A 137 -0.79 -1.09 -5.09
CA GLY A 137 -1.51 -2.35 -5.11
C GLY A 137 -2.34 -2.50 -6.39
N THR A 138 -3.44 -3.24 -6.36
CA THR A 138 -4.38 -3.31 -7.49
C THR A 138 -5.02 -1.95 -7.76
N ASP A 139 -5.33 -1.62 -9.02
CA ASP A 139 -5.89 -0.32 -9.40
C ASP A 139 -7.36 -0.19 -8.98
N LEU A 140 -7.58 0.36 -7.80
CA LEU A 140 -8.93 0.54 -7.25
C LEU A 140 -9.65 1.78 -7.79
N LEU A 141 -8.90 2.80 -8.26
CA LEU A 141 -9.47 4.05 -8.72
C LEU A 141 -10.02 3.99 -10.14
N SER A 142 -9.58 3.06 -10.97
CA SER A 142 -10.15 2.86 -12.31
C SER A 142 -11.68 2.68 -12.26
N ALA A 143 -12.19 1.94 -11.27
CA ALA A 143 -13.64 1.76 -11.09
C ALA A 143 -14.36 3.04 -10.63
N ALA A 144 -13.67 3.97 -9.98
CA ALA A 144 -14.21 5.25 -9.52
C ALA A 144 -14.03 6.38 -10.54
N GLY A 145 -13.35 6.13 -11.65
CA GLY A 145 -12.94 7.14 -12.66
C GLY A 145 -14.08 8.05 -13.12
N ARG A 146 -15.30 7.52 -13.25
CA ARG A 146 -16.48 8.30 -13.65
C ARG A 146 -16.90 9.41 -12.67
N PHE A 147 -16.48 9.33 -11.41
CA PHE A 147 -16.81 10.32 -10.38
C PHE A 147 -15.69 11.35 -10.17
N LEU A 148 -14.50 11.12 -10.72
CA LEU A 148 -13.34 11.96 -10.49
C LEU A 148 -13.46 13.36 -11.14
N PRO A 149 -14.01 13.52 -12.37
CA PRO A 149 -14.22 14.85 -12.95
C PRO A 149 -15.05 15.75 -12.05
N ASP A 150 -16.19 15.27 -11.55
CA ASP A 150 -17.06 16.06 -10.67
C ASP A 150 -16.40 16.34 -9.33
N ALA A 151 -15.67 15.37 -8.77
CA ALA A 151 -15.00 15.52 -7.49
C ALA A 151 -13.81 16.50 -7.55
N LEU A 152 -13.09 16.58 -8.66
CA LEU A 152 -11.91 17.43 -8.83
C LEU A 152 -12.24 18.79 -9.51
N GLY A 153 -13.42 18.93 -10.11
CA GLY A 153 -13.86 20.15 -10.80
C GLY A 153 -13.65 21.43 -9.98
N PRO A 154 -14.12 21.52 -8.72
CA PRO A 154 -13.91 22.71 -7.89
C PRO A 154 -12.44 23.07 -7.68
N LEU A 155 -11.54 22.08 -7.56
CA LEU A 155 -10.10 22.32 -7.44
C LEU A 155 -9.49 22.75 -8.77
N CYS A 156 -9.96 22.23 -9.90
CA CYS A 156 -9.56 22.70 -11.22
C CYS A 156 -9.95 24.17 -11.43
N GLU A 157 -11.18 24.56 -11.07
CA GLU A 157 -11.66 25.94 -11.16
C GLU A 157 -10.80 26.89 -10.32
N LYS A 158 -10.51 26.51 -9.06
CA LYS A 158 -9.64 27.27 -8.15
C LYS A 158 -8.25 27.50 -8.74
N LEU A 159 -7.69 26.52 -9.46
CA LEU A 159 -6.37 26.58 -10.07
C LEU A 159 -6.37 27.26 -11.45
N GLY A 160 -7.54 27.57 -12.00
CA GLY A 160 -7.67 28.13 -13.36
C GLY A 160 -7.31 27.16 -14.47
N ILE A 161 -7.43 25.82 -14.23
CA ILE A 161 -7.20 24.78 -15.23
C ILE A 161 -8.54 24.21 -15.71
N ALA A 162 -8.63 23.84 -16.99
CA ALA A 162 -9.88 23.36 -17.58
C ALA A 162 -10.31 22.00 -17.05
N ALA A 163 -9.36 21.09 -16.90
CA ALA A 163 -9.57 19.73 -16.38
C ALA A 163 -8.22 19.11 -16.01
N VAL A 164 -8.26 18.02 -15.24
CA VAL A 164 -7.09 17.20 -14.90
C VAL A 164 -7.34 15.73 -15.26
N ASP A 165 -6.33 15.06 -15.80
CA ASP A 165 -6.34 13.60 -15.90
C ASP A 165 -5.83 13.01 -14.57
N PRO A 166 -6.70 12.40 -13.77
CA PRO A 166 -6.32 11.83 -12.47
C PRO A 166 -5.46 10.57 -12.59
N PHE A 167 -5.30 10.04 -13.80
CA PHE A 167 -4.46 8.86 -14.08
C PHE A 167 -3.07 9.25 -14.60
N GLY A 168 -2.89 10.50 -15.04
CA GLY A 168 -1.64 11.00 -15.60
C GLY A 168 -1.27 10.38 -16.96
N ALA A 169 -0.10 10.72 -17.48
CA ALA A 169 0.40 10.27 -18.78
C ALA A 169 0.66 8.74 -18.83
N ALA A 170 0.99 8.14 -17.66
CA ALA A 170 1.23 6.71 -17.50
C ALA A 170 1.03 6.27 -16.06
N THR A 171 0.93 4.94 -15.86
CA THR A 171 0.81 4.32 -14.55
C THR A 171 1.95 3.33 -14.34
N LEU A 172 2.82 3.58 -13.37
CA LEU A 172 3.77 2.60 -12.83
C LEU A 172 3.00 1.58 -12.00
N ASP A 173 3.09 0.32 -12.38
CA ASP A 173 2.29 -0.76 -11.80
C ASP A 173 3.17 -1.87 -11.22
N PRO A 174 3.29 -1.95 -9.88
CA PRO A 174 4.06 -3.00 -9.21
C PRO A 174 3.30 -4.31 -9.05
N CYS A 175 2.00 -4.37 -9.37
CA CYS A 175 1.23 -5.59 -9.26
C CYS A 175 1.61 -6.60 -10.35
N PRO A 176 1.74 -7.89 -10.02
CA PRO A 176 1.86 -8.93 -11.04
C PRO A 176 0.57 -9.01 -11.88
N PRO A 177 0.67 -9.31 -13.19
CA PRO A 177 -0.49 -9.37 -14.08
C PRO A 177 -1.62 -10.27 -13.59
N GLY A 178 -1.31 -11.42 -12.98
CA GLY A 178 -2.31 -12.35 -12.45
C GLY A 178 -3.08 -11.83 -11.22
N LEU A 179 -2.62 -10.73 -10.61
CA LEU A 179 -3.30 -10.09 -9.49
C LEU A 179 -4.03 -8.81 -9.91
N GLN A 180 -3.54 -8.11 -10.95
CA GLN A 180 -4.03 -6.79 -11.34
C GLN A 180 -5.42 -6.83 -11.98
N VAL A 181 -6.14 -5.73 -11.86
CA VAL A 181 -7.35 -5.43 -12.63
C VAL A 181 -6.98 -4.55 -13.85
N PRO A 182 -7.88 -4.38 -14.84
CA PRO A 182 -7.64 -3.44 -15.93
C PRO A 182 -7.29 -2.05 -15.41
N VAL A 183 -6.17 -1.48 -15.88
CA VAL A 183 -5.68 -0.16 -15.51
C VAL A 183 -6.27 0.87 -16.46
N GLY A 184 -6.76 2.00 -15.92
CA GLY A 184 -7.46 3.02 -16.69
C GLY A 184 -6.57 3.94 -17.54
N SER A 185 -5.24 3.76 -17.50
CA SER A 185 -4.26 4.53 -18.27
C SER A 185 -3.17 3.60 -18.82
N ARG A 186 -2.21 4.18 -19.60
CA ARG A 186 -1.06 3.42 -20.08
C ARG A 186 -0.28 2.81 -18.91
N ARG A 187 -0.15 1.48 -18.92
CA ARG A 187 0.53 0.73 -17.87
C ARG A 187 2.03 0.58 -18.17
N LEU A 188 2.87 0.98 -17.23
CA LEU A 188 4.31 0.72 -17.20
C LEU A 188 4.57 -0.29 -16.06
N PRO A 189 4.77 -1.56 -16.37
CA PRO A 189 5.05 -2.56 -15.35
C PRO A 189 6.38 -2.26 -14.65
N VAL A 190 6.40 -2.38 -13.33
CA VAL A 190 7.62 -2.24 -12.52
C VAL A 190 7.64 -3.32 -11.45
N ARG A 191 8.77 -4.00 -11.30
CA ARG A 191 8.93 -5.03 -10.26
C ARG A 191 8.68 -4.41 -8.88
N TYR A 192 7.78 -5.02 -8.12
CA TYR A 192 7.64 -4.70 -6.71
C TYR A 192 8.92 -5.08 -5.96
N VAL A 193 9.57 -4.11 -5.35
CA VAL A 193 10.70 -4.32 -4.43
C VAL A 193 10.18 -4.08 -3.02
N PRO A 194 10.12 -5.11 -2.17
CA PRO A 194 9.58 -4.95 -0.83
C PRO A 194 10.35 -3.92 -0.01
N TYR A 195 9.65 -2.91 0.47
CA TYR A 195 10.14 -1.93 1.42
C TYR A 195 9.00 -1.60 2.40
N ASN A 196 9.13 -1.99 3.65
CA ASN A 196 8.12 -1.81 4.69
C ASN A 196 8.61 -0.85 5.80
N GLY A 197 9.46 0.11 5.43
CA GLY A 197 10.10 1.06 6.33
C GLY A 197 11.51 0.63 6.77
N PRO A 198 12.24 1.55 7.42
CA PRO A 198 13.56 1.26 7.99
C PRO A 198 13.41 0.33 9.20
N GLY A 199 14.44 -0.44 9.49
CA GLY A 199 14.48 -1.30 10.66
C GLY A 199 15.72 -2.16 10.73
N LEU A 200 15.85 -2.87 11.84
CA LEU A 200 16.92 -3.81 12.06
C LEU A 200 16.45 -5.23 11.73
N LEU A 201 17.32 -6.02 11.15
CA LEU A 201 17.12 -7.46 11.13
C LEU A 201 17.18 -7.93 12.59
N PRO A 202 16.10 -8.55 13.12
CA PRO A 202 16.17 -9.13 14.45
C PRO A 202 17.26 -10.18 14.50
N ALA A 203 17.85 -10.41 15.69
CA ALA A 203 18.76 -11.52 15.90
C ALA A 203 18.14 -12.78 15.29
N PRO A 204 18.92 -13.66 14.63
CA PRO A 204 18.37 -14.79 13.91
C PRO A 204 17.31 -15.48 14.81
N PRO A 205 16.10 -15.67 14.33
CA PRO A 205 15.12 -16.42 15.11
C PRO A 205 15.72 -17.79 15.40
N PRO A 206 15.43 -18.41 16.58
CA PRO A 206 15.82 -19.79 16.82
C PRO A 206 15.45 -20.63 15.61
N ALA A 207 16.38 -21.49 15.16
CA ALA A 207 16.13 -22.35 14.01
C ALA A 207 14.79 -23.08 14.23
N THR A 208 13.91 -22.97 13.22
CA THR A 208 12.68 -23.75 13.23
C THR A 208 13.06 -25.22 13.03
N PRO A 209 12.52 -26.15 13.83
CA PRO A 209 12.78 -27.57 13.60
C PRO A 209 12.46 -27.95 12.16
N PRO A 210 13.28 -28.78 11.50
CA PRO A 210 13.00 -29.24 10.16
C PRO A 210 11.58 -29.83 10.04
N GLY A 211 10.82 -29.36 9.04
CA GLY A 211 9.46 -29.83 8.78
C GLY A 211 8.35 -29.13 9.56
N ARG A 212 8.67 -28.18 10.46
CA ARG A 212 7.67 -27.36 11.17
C ARG A 212 7.51 -26.00 10.49
N PRO A 213 6.32 -25.68 9.91
CA PRO A 213 6.11 -24.41 9.21
C PRO A 213 6.21 -23.21 10.14
N LEU A 214 6.79 -22.10 9.63
CA LEU A 214 6.77 -20.78 10.29
C LEU A 214 5.65 -19.91 9.72
N VAL A 215 4.69 -19.56 10.54
CA VAL A 215 3.57 -18.69 10.18
C VAL A 215 3.82 -17.28 10.70
N CYS A 216 3.94 -16.32 9.81
CA CYS A 216 4.01 -14.90 10.17
C CYS A 216 2.60 -14.32 10.34
N VAL A 217 2.33 -13.69 11.47
CA VAL A 217 1.08 -12.99 11.75
C VAL A 217 1.36 -11.51 11.86
N THR A 218 0.69 -10.67 11.04
CA THR A 218 0.84 -9.23 11.08
C THR A 218 -0.45 -8.52 10.71
N TRP A 219 -0.70 -7.35 11.31
CA TRP A 219 -1.92 -6.58 11.03
C TRP A 219 -1.63 -5.20 10.42
N GLY A 220 -0.41 -5.00 9.90
CA GLY A 220 0.02 -3.70 9.38
C GLY A 220 -0.07 -2.61 10.45
N THR A 221 -0.12 -1.35 10.03
CA THR A 221 -0.15 -0.22 10.96
C THR A 221 -1.46 0.58 10.91
N THR A 222 -2.23 0.43 9.84
CA THR A 222 -3.44 1.22 9.56
C THR A 222 -4.57 0.90 10.55
N LEU A 223 -4.98 -0.37 10.65
CA LEU A 223 -6.17 -0.74 11.42
C LEU A 223 -6.07 -0.40 12.90
N SER A 224 -4.92 -0.64 13.54
CA SER A 224 -4.71 -0.29 14.95
C SER A 224 -4.67 1.22 15.22
N ARG A 225 -4.33 2.04 14.22
CA ARG A 225 -4.41 3.51 14.30
C ARG A 225 -5.86 4.00 14.19
N LEU A 226 -6.70 3.29 13.44
CA LEU A 226 -8.12 3.61 13.29
C LEU A 226 -8.89 3.23 14.56
N ASP A 227 -8.74 1.98 15.00
CA ASP A 227 -9.37 1.43 16.18
C ASP A 227 -8.57 0.23 16.68
N PRO A 228 -8.08 0.22 17.95
CA PRO A 228 -7.42 -0.93 18.55
C PRO A 228 -8.23 -2.24 18.47
N GLY A 229 -9.57 -2.17 18.49
CA GLY A 229 -10.47 -3.32 18.35
C GLY A 229 -10.41 -4.00 16.98
N LEU A 230 -9.85 -3.34 15.96
CA LEU A 230 -9.63 -3.92 14.63
C LEU A 230 -8.31 -4.69 14.53
N PHE A 231 -7.49 -4.69 15.58
CA PHE A 231 -6.19 -5.36 15.60
C PHE A 231 -6.32 -6.80 16.09
N LEU A 232 -6.43 -7.75 15.18
CA LEU A 232 -6.69 -9.16 15.48
C LEU A 232 -5.44 -10.05 15.54
N ALA A 233 -4.22 -9.50 15.47
CA ALA A 233 -3.00 -10.31 15.40
C ALA A 233 -2.82 -11.24 16.62
N GLY A 234 -3.11 -10.77 17.83
CA GLY A 234 -3.08 -11.60 19.03
C GLY A 234 -4.12 -12.71 19.02
N GLN A 235 -5.32 -12.45 18.52
CA GLN A 235 -6.38 -13.45 18.34
C GLN A 235 -5.97 -14.51 17.31
N ALA A 236 -5.44 -14.10 16.17
CA ALA A 236 -4.96 -15.00 15.12
C ALA A 236 -3.82 -15.89 15.64
N ALA A 237 -2.85 -15.34 16.38
CA ALA A 237 -1.77 -16.12 16.98
C ALA A 237 -2.29 -17.16 17.96
N ARG A 238 -3.28 -16.81 18.81
CA ARG A 238 -3.92 -17.78 19.72
C ARG A 238 -4.67 -18.87 18.98
N ALA A 239 -5.38 -18.51 17.91
CA ALA A 239 -6.16 -19.45 17.10
C ALA A 239 -5.28 -20.57 16.52
N ILE A 240 -4.09 -20.21 16.02
CA ILE A 240 -3.16 -21.15 15.38
C ILE A 240 -2.15 -21.80 16.33
N GLY A 241 -2.09 -21.35 17.58
CA GLY A 241 -1.13 -21.86 18.59
C GLY A 241 -1.29 -23.34 18.94
N GLY A 242 -2.42 -23.96 18.60
CA GLY A 242 -2.67 -25.41 18.75
C GLY A 242 -2.28 -26.25 17.53
N LEU A 243 -1.86 -25.63 16.42
CA LEU A 243 -1.34 -26.31 15.24
C LEU A 243 0.15 -26.66 15.42
N ASP A 244 0.63 -27.63 14.66
CA ASP A 244 2.07 -27.95 14.62
C ASP A 244 2.84 -26.96 13.75
N VAL A 245 2.87 -25.69 14.20
CA VAL A 245 3.53 -24.56 13.54
C VAL A 245 4.30 -23.71 14.54
N ASP A 246 5.31 -23.00 14.07
CA ASP A 246 5.91 -21.90 14.79
C ASP A 246 5.20 -20.60 14.44
N VAL A 247 5.01 -19.72 15.41
CA VAL A 247 4.32 -18.42 15.21
C VAL A 247 5.29 -17.27 15.37
N LEU A 248 5.36 -16.40 14.37
CA LEU A 248 6.09 -15.14 14.39
C LEU A 248 5.12 -13.97 14.26
N LEU A 249 5.02 -13.13 15.30
CA LEU A 249 4.25 -11.89 15.28
C LEU A 249 5.14 -10.72 14.85
N ALA A 250 4.77 -10.05 13.76
CA ALA A 250 5.41 -8.80 13.32
C ALA A 250 4.52 -7.62 13.74
N VAL A 251 4.98 -6.80 14.69
CA VAL A 251 4.21 -5.71 15.31
C VAL A 251 5.05 -4.45 15.52
N THR A 252 4.37 -3.32 15.69
CA THR A 252 4.98 -2.08 16.17
C THR A 252 5.02 -2.04 17.72
N PRO A 253 5.83 -1.16 18.33
CA PRO A 253 5.82 -0.96 19.80
C PRO A 253 4.42 -0.64 20.33
N ALA A 254 3.66 0.21 19.64
CA ALA A 254 2.30 0.57 20.02
C ALA A 254 1.33 -0.64 19.99
N GLN A 255 1.54 -1.57 19.06
CA GLN A 255 0.71 -2.78 18.92
C GLN A 255 1.08 -3.87 19.92
N ARG A 256 2.29 -3.84 20.47
CA ARG A 256 2.75 -4.84 21.44
C ARG A 256 1.79 -4.98 22.63
N GLY A 257 1.30 -3.86 23.17
CA GLY A 257 0.34 -3.82 24.25
C GLY A 257 -1.06 -4.35 23.93
N LEU A 258 -1.40 -4.45 22.62
CA LEU A 258 -2.71 -4.92 22.15
C LEU A 258 -2.78 -6.45 21.97
N LEU A 259 -1.66 -7.17 22.07
CA LEU A 259 -1.61 -8.62 21.76
C LEU A 259 -2.35 -9.48 22.77
N GLY A 260 -2.37 -9.09 24.05
CA GLY A 260 -2.85 -9.93 25.16
C GLY A 260 -1.94 -11.15 25.39
N PRO A 261 -2.41 -12.16 26.15
CA PRO A 261 -1.67 -13.41 26.37
C PRO A 261 -1.42 -14.15 25.06
N LEU A 262 -0.21 -14.67 24.86
CA LEU A 262 0.19 -15.41 23.65
C LEU A 262 0.48 -16.87 23.98
N PRO A 263 0.32 -17.80 23.00
CA PRO A 263 0.74 -19.18 23.16
C PRO A 263 2.24 -19.31 23.47
N ALA A 264 2.61 -20.32 24.23
CA ALA A 264 4.02 -20.60 24.51
C ALA A 264 4.80 -20.82 23.21
N GLY A 265 6.02 -20.28 23.15
CA GLY A 265 6.87 -20.38 21.96
C GLY A 265 6.56 -19.34 20.86
N THR A 266 5.51 -18.50 21.00
CA THR A 266 5.26 -17.41 20.06
C THR A 266 6.41 -16.41 20.11
N ARG A 267 7.02 -16.15 18.95
CA ARG A 267 8.07 -15.14 18.77
C ARG A 267 7.44 -13.80 18.40
N VAL A 268 7.94 -12.70 18.95
CA VAL A 268 7.48 -11.36 18.61
C VAL A 268 8.64 -10.54 18.08
N ALA A 269 8.54 -10.15 16.80
CA ALA A 269 9.44 -9.23 16.14
C ALA A 269 8.83 -7.83 16.22
N GLU A 270 9.37 -7.01 17.11
CA GLU A 270 8.96 -5.62 17.27
C GLU A 270 9.81 -4.69 16.41
N SER A 271 9.16 -3.79 15.68
CA SER A 271 9.83 -2.82 14.79
C SER A 271 10.70 -3.43 13.68
N ALA A 272 10.49 -4.71 13.37
CA ALA A 272 11.17 -5.36 12.25
C ALA A 272 10.31 -5.25 10.98
N PRO A 273 10.84 -4.67 9.89
CA PRO A 273 10.13 -4.59 8.62
C PRO A 273 9.79 -5.98 8.09
N LEU A 274 8.59 -6.14 7.55
CA LEU A 274 8.09 -7.43 7.07
C LEU A 274 9.01 -8.07 6.00
N HIS A 275 9.60 -7.27 5.12
CA HIS A 275 10.51 -7.77 4.09
C HIS A 275 11.78 -8.45 4.64
N LEU A 276 12.16 -8.18 5.89
CA LEU A 276 13.26 -8.86 6.56
C LEU A 276 12.84 -10.17 7.23
N LEU A 277 11.54 -10.33 7.52
CA LEU A 277 10.98 -11.49 8.21
C LEU A 277 10.43 -12.53 7.22
N ALA A 278 9.80 -12.06 6.15
CA ALA A 278 9.13 -12.91 5.17
C ALA A 278 9.99 -14.02 4.55
N PRO A 279 11.30 -13.82 4.24
CA PRO A 279 12.13 -14.87 3.65
C PRO A 279 12.21 -16.18 4.44
N GLY A 280 11.97 -16.12 5.75
CA GLY A 280 12.01 -17.30 6.63
C GLY A 280 10.65 -17.94 6.91
N CYS A 281 9.57 -17.44 6.28
CA CYS A 281 8.20 -17.87 6.57
C CYS A 281 7.65 -18.83 5.52
N ASP A 282 6.63 -19.61 5.89
CA ASP A 282 5.90 -20.52 5.00
C ASP A 282 4.50 -19.99 4.67
N LEU A 283 3.93 -19.11 5.48
CA LEU A 283 2.60 -18.54 5.33
C LEU A 283 2.51 -17.19 6.05
N VAL A 284 1.68 -16.30 5.53
CA VAL A 284 1.37 -15.02 6.18
C VAL A 284 -0.13 -14.94 6.52
N VAL A 285 -0.45 -14.62 7.77
CA VAL A 285 -1.81 -14.27 8.22
C VAL A 285 -1.88 -12.76 8.41
N ALA A 286 -2.79 -12.09 7.68
CA ALA A 286 -2.80 -10.63 7.66
C ALA A 286 -4.20 -10.03 7.38
N HIS A 287 -4.26 -8.71 7.45
CA HIS A 287 -5.45 -7.88 7.25
C HIS A 287 -5.75 -7.51 5.78
N GLY A 288 -4.95 -7.96 4.82
CA GLY A 288 -5.18 -7.70 3.39
C GLY A 288 -4.68 -6.35 2.86
N GLY A 289 -3.88 -5.60 3.61
CA GLY A 289 -3.26 -4.37 3.11
C GLY A 289 -2.23 -4.65 2.00
N ALA A 290 -2.24 -3.82 0.95
CA ALA A 290 -1.47 -4.04 -0.28
C ALA A 290 0.02 -4.28 -0.05
N GLY A 291 0.69 -3.46 0.78
CA GLY A 291 2.12 -3.60 1.07
C GLY A 291 2.48 -4.94 1.74
N THR A 292 1.63 -5.43 2.66
CA THR A 292 1.80 -6.75 3.28
C THR A 292 1.58 -7.86 2.27
N LEU A 293 0.49 -7.77 1.48
CA LEU A 293 0.12 -8.75 0.48
C LEU A 293 1.22 -8.90 -0.59
N LEU A 294 1.68 -7.78 -1.16
CA LEU A 294 2.73 -7.81 -2.20
C LEU A 294 4.09 -8.25 -1.63
N THR A 295 4.42 -7.88 -0.38
CA THR A 295 5.64 -8.36 0.28
C THR A 295 5.61 -9.89 0.44
N ALA A 296 4.50 -10.46 0.89
CA ALA A 296 4.35 -11.90 1.00
C ALA A 296 4.48 -12.59 -0.38
N LEU A 297 3.81 -12.06 -1.42
CA LEU A 297 3.91 -12.58 -2.78
C LEU A 297 5.33 -12.47 -3.37
N ALA A 298 6.08 -11.41 -3.07
CA ALA A 298 7.47 -11.28 -3.52
C ALA A 298 8.38 -12.41 -3.00
N HIS A 299 7.94 -13.10 -1.93
CA HIS A 299 8.60 -14.28 -1.39
C HIS A 299 7.87 -15.59 -1.69
N GLY A 300 6.83 -15.57 -2.54
CA GLY A 300 6.07 -16.76 -2.91
C GLY A 300 5.25 -17.36 -1.77
N LEU A 301 4.88 -16.55 -0.77
CA LEU A 301 4.17 -17.00 0.41
C LEU A 301 2.66 -16.99 0.19
N PRO A 302 1.97 -18.11 0.41
CA PRO A 302 0.52 -18.14 0.46
C PRO A 302 0.01 -17.36 1.68
N GLN A 303 -1.25 -16.92 1.63
CA GLN A 303 -1.77 -16.00 2.65
C GLN A 303 -3.15 -16.42 3.16
N VAL A 304 -3.41 -16.14 4.43
CA VAL A 304 -4.75 -16.10 5.00
C VAL A 304 -5.07 -14.65 5.35
N LEU A 305 -6.08 -14.08 4.71
CA LEU A 305 -6.39 -12.66 4.81
C LEU A 305 -7.75 -12.43 5.48
N VAL A 306 -7.79 -11.48 6.43
CA VAL A 306 -8.99 -11.02 7.12
C VAL A 306 -9.19 -9.54 6.83
N PRO A 307 -9.74 -9.18 5.64
CA PRO A 307 -9.87 -7.80 5.21
C PRO A 307 -10.98 -7.05 5.95
N ARG A 308 -10.77 -5.76 6.19
CA ARG A 308 -11.76 -4.89 6.85
C ARG A 308 -12.07 -3.62 6.04
N LEU A 309 -11.06 -2.95 5.49
CA LEU A 309 -11.24 -1.74 4.70
C LEU A 309 -11.61 -2.09 3.25
N PRO A 310 -12.29 -1.18 2.52
CA PRO A 310 -12.73 -1.46 1.14
C PRO A 310 -11.59 -1.84 0.19
N ASP A 311 -10.42 -1.22 0.32
CA ASP A 311 -9.21 -1.56 -0.44
C ASP A 311 -8.66 -2.93 -0.04
N HIS A 312 -8.60 -3.24 1.26
CA HIS A 312 -8.20 -4.57 1.76
C HIS A 312 -9.10 -5.68 1.18
N VAL A 313 -10.42 -5.47 1.17
CA VAL A 313 -11.39 -6.43 0.60
C VAL A 313 -11.09 -6.70 -0.86
N ARG A 314 -10.86 -5.64 -1.65
CA ARG A 314 -10.61 -5.78 -3.09
C ARG A 314 -9.26 -6.44 -3.39
N HIS A 315 -8.18 -6.03 -2.69
CA HIS A 315 -6.87 -6.67 -2.85
C HIS A 315 -6.92 -8.15 -2.47
N SER A 316 -7.59 -8.47 -1.35
CA SER A 316 -7.73 -9.84 -0.87
C SER A 316 -8.56 -10.70 -1.82
N ALA A 317 -9.66 -10.16 -2.36
CA ALA A 317 -10.48 -10.88 -3.35
C ALA A 317 -9.63 -11.31 -4.56
N ARG A 318 -8.80 -10.41 -5.10
CA ARG A 318 -7.90 -10.73 -6.20
C ARG A 318 -6.90 -11.83 -5.85
N LEU A 319 -6.36 -11.83 -4.61
CA LEU A 319 -5.47 -12.90 -4.15
C LEU A 319 -6.20 -14.24 -4.08
N GLY A 320 -7.42 -14.25 -3.54
CA GLY A 320 -8.26 -15.46 -3.47
C GLY A 320 -8.60 -16.00 -4.86
N GLU A 321 -9.01 -15.14 -5.80
CA GLU A 321 -9.28 -15.50 -7.20
C GLU A 321 -8.02 -16.08 -7.90
N ALA A 322 -6.84 -15.55 -7.60
CA ALA A 322 -5.57 -16.08 -8.10
C ALA A 322 -5.16 -17.41 -7.46
N GLY A 323 -5.86 -17.85 -6.41
CA GLY A 323 -5.61 -19.09 -5.69
C GLY A 323 -4.42 -19.06 -4.71
N ALA A 324 -3.83 -17.89 -4.46
CA ALA A 324 -2.63 -17.76 -3.63
C ALA A 324 -2.92 -17.67 -2.12
N GLY A 325 -4.11 -18.06 -1.69
CA GLY A 325 -4.50 -18.06 -0.29
C GLY A 325 -6.01 -18.09 -0.08
N VAL A 326 -6.41 -17.91 1.18
CA VAL A 326 -7.80 -17.91 1.63
C VAL A 326 -8.16 -16.53 2.19
N VAL A 327 -9.37 -16.07 1.87
CA VAL A 327 -9.91 -14.80 2.37
C VAL A 327 -11.08 -15.12 3.30
N LEU A 328 -11.00 -14.66 4.54
CA LEU A 328 -12.07 -14.76 5.52
C LEU A 328 -12.71 -13.39 5.68
N PRO A 329 -14.00 -13.22 5.38
CA PRO A 329 -14.73 -12.00 5.74
C PRO A 329 -14.55 -11.69 7.23
N ALA A 330 -14.40 -10.42 7.59
CA ALA A 330 -14.07 -10.05 8.97
C ALA A 330 -15.13 -10.51 9.99
N GLU A 331 -16.39 -10.59 9.57
CA GLU A 331 -17.53 -11.12 10.36
C GLU A 331 -17.51 -12.63 10.55
N GLU A 332 -16.78 -13.35 9.70
CA GLU A 332 -16.62 -14.81 9.73
C GLU A 332 -15.27 -15.25 10.32
N ALA A 333 -14.40 -14.30 10.67
CA ALA A 333 -13.04 -14.57 11.14
C ALA A 333 -12.99 -14.97 12.64
N ALA A 334 -13.84 -15.93 13.04
CA ALA A 334 -13.73 -16.57 14.34
C ALA A 334 -12.40 -17.32 14.51
N PRO A 335 -11.90 -17.53 15.73
CA PRO A 335 -10.64 -18.24 15.97
C PRO A 335 -10.56 -19.60 15.27
N GLU A 336 -11.63 -20.37 15.26
CA GLU A 336 -11.73 -21.66 14.60
C GLU A 336 -11.59 -21.54 13.08
N ALA A 337 -12.23 -20.55 12.47
CA ALA A 337 -12.16 -20.30 11.04
C ALA A 337 -10.73 -19.89 10.62
N ILE A 338 -10.06 -19.06 11.40
CA ILE A 338 -8.66 -18.68 11.15
C ILE A 338 -7.74 -19.91 11.24
N ARG A 339 -7.90 -20.73 12.29
CA ARG A 339 -7.14 -21.97 12.47
C ARG A 339 -7.32 -22.92 11.29
N ASP A 340 -8.57 -23.18 10.92
CA ASP A 340 -8.91 -24.14 9.86
C ASP A 340 -8.43 -23.63 8.48
N ALA A 341 -8.50 -22.32 8.22
CA ALA A 341 -7.94 -21.71 7.01
C ALA A 341 -6.42 -21.85 6.96
N VAL A 342 -5.70 -21.61 8.05
CA VAL A 342 -4.24 -21.79 8.12
C VAL A 342 -3.85 -23.24 7.90
N ALA A 343 -4.52 -24.17 8.56
CA ALA A 343 -4.28 -25.62 8.38
C ALA A 343 -4.54 -26.04 6.93
N GLY A 344 -5.65 -25.58 6.33
CA GLY A 344 -6.01 -25.87 4.94
C GLY A 344 -5.00 -25.33 3.93
N VAL A 345 -4.53 -24.09 4.10
CA VAL A 345 -3.53 -23.48 3.21
C VAL A 345 -2.18 -24.21 3.31
N LEU A 346 -1.74 -24.55 4.53
CA LEU A 346 -0.49 -25.29 4.72
C LEU A 346 -0.54 -26.71 4.14
N ALA A 347 -1.70 -27.36 4.19
CA ALA A 347 -1.91 -28.71 3.64
C ALA A 347 -2.06 -28.73 2.11
N SER A 348 -2.33 -27.58 1.48
CA SER A 348 -2.62 -27.49 0.02
C SER A 348 -1.42 -26.97 -0.77
N PRO A 349 -0.75 -27.83 -1.57
CA PRO A 349 0.31 -27.35 -2.48
C PRO A 349 -0.16 -26.30 -3.47
N GLY A 350 -1.44 -26.31 -3.88
CA GLY A 350 -2.00 -25.42 -4.87
C GLY A 350 -1.90 -23.93 -4.48
N HIS A 351 -2.03 -23.60 -3.19
CA HIS A 351 -1.88 -22.21 -2.74
C HIS A 351 -0.42 -21.72 -2.83
N ARG A 352 0.52 -22.59 -2.50
CA ARG A 352 1.96 -22.32 -2.63
C ARG A 352 2.35 -22.18 -4.11
N ASP A 353 1.88 -23.06 -4.98
CA ASP A 353 2.14 -23.01 -6.41
C ASP A 353 1.59 -21.75 -7.06
N ALA A 354 0.39 -21.31 -6.63
CA ALA A 354 -0.21 -20.07 -7.09
C ALA A 354 0.56 -18.84 -6.60
N ALA A 355 0.98 -18.81 -5.33
CA ALA A 355 1.80 -17.71 -4.79
C ALA A 355 3.16 -17.65 -5.51
N GLU A 356 3.80 -18.79 -5.79
CA GLU A 356 5.06 -18.88 -6.51
C GLU A 356 4.90 -18.48 -7.99
N ARG A 357 3.76 -18.74 -8.64
CA ARG A 357 3.45 -18.24 -9.98
C ARG A 357 3.41 -16.72 -9.98
N LEU A 358 2.66 -16.09 -9.04
CA LEU A 358 2.59 -14.63 -8.90
C LEU A 358 3.96 -14.02 -8.59
N ARG A 359 4.78 -14.68 -7.76
CA ARG A 359 6.16 -14.26 -7.51
C ARG A 359 6.98 -14.23 -8.80
N ARG A 360 6.88 -15.27 -9.64
CA ARG A 360 7.59 -15.32 -10.93
C ARG A 360 7.11 -14.22 -11.88
N GLU A 361 5.82 -13.96 -11.96
CA GLU A 361 5.27 -12.85 -12.74
C GLU A 361 5.84 -11.50 -12.26
N MET A 362 5.85 -11.26 -10.95
CA MET A 362 6.40 -10.05 -10.33
C MET A 362 7.89 -9.89 -10.62
N HIS A 363 8.68 -10.96 -10.49
CA HIS A 363 10.11 -10.95 -10.77
C HIS A 363 10.42 -10.79 -12.26
N GLY A 364 9.51 -11.15 -13.14
CA GLY A 364 9.61 -10.94 -14.59
C GLY A 364 9.40 -9.49 -15.02
N GLN A 365 8.85 -8.62 -14.15
CA GLN A 365 8.68 -7.20 -14.46
C GLN A 365 10.03 -6.45 -14.43
N PRO A 366 10.19 -5.35 -15.18
CA PRO A 366 11.36 -4.50 -15.15
C PRO A 366 11.70 -4.04 -13.73
N ALA A 367 12.97 -4.09 -13.33
CA ALA A 367 13.41 -3.53 -12.07
C ALA A 367 13.14 -2.01 -12.01
N PRO A 368 13.06 -1.38 -10.81
CA PRO A 368 12.87 0.07 -10.70
C PRO A 368 13.82 0.91 -11.54
N ALA A 369 15.08 0.50 -11.69
CA ALA A 369 16.03 1.17 -12.57
C ALA A 369 15.65 1.08 -14.05
N GLY A 370 14.94 0.02 -14.45
CA GLY A 370 14.50 -0.19 -15.84
C GLY A 370 13.36 0.72 -16.30
N VAL A 371 12.64 1.35 -15.38
CA VAL A 371 11.56 2.30 -15.72
C VAL A 371 12.05 3.76 -15.75
N VAL A 372 13.27 4.04 -15.32
CA VAL A 372 13.81 5.42 -15.33
C VAL A 372 13.87 6.02 -16.74
N PRO A 373 14.32 5.31 -17.79
CA PRO A 373 14.31 5.83 -19.15
C PRO A 373 12.92 6.18 -19.67
N GLU A 374 11.87 5.43 -19.25
CA GLU A 374 10.48 5.73 -19.60
C GLU A 374 10.01 7.04 -18.94
N LEU A 375 10.43 7.28 -17.69
CA LEU A 375 10.16 8.53 -16.98
C LEU A 375 10.88 9.72 -17.64
N GLU A 376 12.13 9.54 -18.09
CA GLU A 376 12.88 10.55 -18.84
C GLU A 376 12.19 10.91 -20.16
N LEU A 377 11.71 9.90 -20.88
CA LEU A 377 10.97 10.07 -22.13
C LEU A 377 9.67 10.86 -21.91
N ILE A 378 8.89 10.52 -20.87
CA ILE A 378 7.68 11.24 -20.52
C ILE A 378 7.99 12.69 -20.15
N ALA A 379 9.02 12.94 -19.35
CA ALA A 379 9.43 14.30 -18.97
C ALA A 379 9.86 15.15 -20.18
N ALA A 380 10.42 14.53 -21.21
CA ALA A 380 10.77 15.19 -22.47
C ALA A 380 9.58 15.37 -23.43
N GLY A 381 8.36 15.03 -23.03
CA GLY A 381 7.16 15.11 -23.88
C GLY A 381 7.02 13.96 -24.88
N GLY A 382 7.81 12.90 -24.73
CA GLY A 382 7.73 11.70 -25.55
C GLY A 382 6.64 10.73 -25.08
N THR A 383 6.32 9.75 -25.93
CA THR A 383 5.39 8.67 -25.60
C THR A 383 6.21 7.45 -25.20
N PRO A 384 6.08 6.92 -23.95
CA PRO A 384 6.80 5.72 -23.51
C PRO A 384 6.44 4.50 -24.36
N SER A 385 7.34 3.53 -24.45
CA SER A 385 7.24 2.33 -25.30
C SER A 385 6.21 1.28 -24.82
#